data_3d1552be7d2dd200ccee0dd63737fc7c
#
_entry.id   3d1552be7d2dd200ccee0dd63737fc7c
#
_cell.length_a   1.000
_cell.length_b   1.000
_cell.length_c   1.000
_cell.angle_alpha   90.00
_cell.angle_beta   90.00
_cell.angle_gamma   90.00
#
_symmetry.space_group_name_H-M   'P 1'
#
loop_
_entity.id
_entity.type
_entity.pdbx_description
1 polymer ?
#
loop_
_entity_poly.entity_id
_entity_poly.type
_entity_poly.pdbx_seq_one_letter_code
_entity_poly.pdbx_strand_id
1 'polypeptide(L)'
;MNLLEKWRDKKTIKVVTGIRRCGKSSLLRMFREKLLSDGVSEEQVQDLNFEDLDNEPFLDYKILYAHVKQNLYPDKMNYLFFDEIQMVENFQKVIDSLFLLDNVDIYVTGSNAYLLSGEIATLLTGRYIEIKLFPFSFREFMQTQPAHTSRELAYRQYIELGSFPYIPQICQDREMVREYLSGLYNTIVLKDVVSRKKITDVMMLQSVVRFLADNIGNISVI
;
A
#
# COMPACT_ATOMS: atom_id res chain seq x y z
N MET A 1 7.82 -5.66 -7.62
CA MET A 1 7.85 -7.08 -7.94
C MET A 1 9.16 -7.74 -7.48
N ASN A 2 10.32 -7.38 -7.98
CA ASN A 2 11.62 -8.04 -7.66
C ASN A 2 11.94 -8.17 -6.15
N LEU A 3 11.53 -7.20 -5.32
CA LEU A 3 11.72 -7.29 -3.87
C LEU A 3 10.82 -8.35 -3.23
N LEU A 4 9.56 -8.47 -3.67
CA LEU A 4 8.65 -9.50 -3.17
C LEU A 4 9.19 -10.90 -3.53
N GLU A 5 9.66 -11.10 -4.75
CA GLU A 5 10.29 -12.36 -5.18
C GLU A 5 11.55 -12.69 -4.36
N LYS A 6 12.42 -11.69 -4.14
CA LYS A 6 13.65 -11.88 -3.36
C LYS A 6 13.36 -12.35 -1.93
N TRP A 7 12.26 -11.89 -1.34
CA TRP A 7 11.88 -12.21 0.04
C TRP A 7 10.83 -13.32 0.14
N ARG A 8 10.41 -13.91 -0.98
CA ARG A 8 9.52 -15.08 -1.02
C ARG A 8 10.13 -16.22 -0.21
N ASP A 9 9.31 -16.92 0.55
CA ASP A 9 9.67 -18.07 1.39
C ASP A 9 10.75 -17.77 2.45
N LYS A 10 11.01 -16.49 2.74
CA LYS A 10 11.88 -16.09 3.84
C LYS A 10 11.08 -15.85 5.10
N LYS A 11 11.57 -16.32 6.23
CA LYS A 11 10.94 -16.16 7.56
C LYS A 11 10.99 -14.68 8.00
N THR A 12 10.23 -13.86 7.33
CA THR A 12 10.05 -12.43 7.61
C THR A 12 8.71 -11.95 7.08
N ILE A 13 8.09 -11.00 7.75
CA ILE A 13 6.83 -10.39 7.34
C ILE A 13 7.13 -9.32 6.28
N LYS A 14 6.44 -9.35 5.14
CA LYS A 14 6.59 -8.37 4.05
C LYS A 14 5.54 -7.29 4.22
N VAL A 15 5.96 -6.10 4.61
CA VAL A 15 5.09 -4.95 4.83
C VAL A 15 5.21 -4.00 3.65
N VAL A 16 4.18 -3.93 2.83
CA VAL A 16 4.12 -3.01 1.69
C VAL A 16 3.48 -1.70 2.14
N THR A 17 4.28 -0.65 2.17
CA THR A 17 3.85 0.69 2.55
C THR A 17 3.80 1.63 1.36
N GLY A 18 3.04 2.69 1.45
CA GLY A 18 2.91 3.70 0.41
C GLY A 18 1.66 4.55 0.61
N ILE A 19 1.62 5.72 0.01
CA ILE A 19 0.45 6.60 0.09
C ILE A 19 -0.78 5.95 -0.54
N ARG A 20 -1.96 6.44 -0.21
CA ARG A 20 -3.21 5.98 -0.85
C ARG A 20 -3.10 6.08 -2.37
N ARG A 21 -3.67 5.10 -3.08
CA ARG A 21 -3.70 5.04 -4.56
C ARG A 21 -2.34 4.91 -5.26
N CYS A 22 -1.24 4.60 -4.55
CA CYS A 22 0.04 4.33 -5.19
C CYS A 22 0.18 2.90 -5.78
N GLY A 23 -0.83 2.03 -5.61
CA GLY A 23 -0.86 0.70 -6.24
C GLY A 23 -0.49 -0.47 -5.32
N LYS A 24 -0.56 -0.34 -3.99
CA LYS A 24 -0.23 -1.43 -3.02
C LYS A 24 -1.02 -2.71 -3.30
N SER A 25 -2.34 -2.62 -3.30
CA SER A 25 -3.25 -3.75 -3.57
C SER A 25 -3.00 -4.37 -4.95
N SER A 26 -2.74 -3.53 -5.96
CA SER A 26 -2.39 -4.00 -7.31
C SER A 26 -1.08 -4.78 -7.33
N LEU A 27 -0.07 -4.33 -6.57
CA LEU A 27 1.21 -5.03 -6.45
C LEU A 27 1.04 -6.40 -5.80
N LEU A 28 0.25 -6.51 -4.72
CA LEU A 28 -0.03 -7.78 -4.06
C LEU A 28 -0.79 -8.73 -4.99
N ARG A 29 -1.82 -8.24 -5.69
CA ARG A 29 -2.57 -9.03 -6.67
C ARG A 29 -1.67 -9.57 -7.78
N MET A 30 -0.82 -8.73 -8.37
CA MET A 30 0.13 -9.16 -9.40
C MET A 30 1.12 -10.21 -8.85
N PHE A 31 1.51 -10.09 -7.60
CA PHE A 31 2.40 -11.06 -6.97
C PHE A 31 1.68 -12.39 -6.69
N ARG A 32 0.42 -12.35 -6.24
CA ARG A 32 -0.44 -13.53 -6.12
C ARG A 32 -0.58 -14.26 -7.47
N GLU A 33 -0.92 -13.54 -8.53
CA GLU A 33 -1.04 -14.09 -9.89
C GLU A 33 0.27 -14.76 -10.32
N LYS A 34 1.42 -14.15 -9.99
CA LYS A 34 2.73 -14.73 -10.27
C LYS A 34 2.96 -16.02 -9.47
N LEU A 35 2.63 -16.09 -8.20
CA LEU A 35 2.75 -17.30 -7.39
C LEU A 35 1.95 -18.46 -8.01
N LEU A 36 0.71 -18.19 -8.44
CA LEU A 36 -0.13 -19.17 -9.11
C LEU A 36 0.49 -19.63 -10.43
N SER A 37 1.05 -18.72 -11.23
CA SER A 37 1.75 -19.04 -12.47
C SER A 37 3.03 -19.86 -12.24
N ASP A 38 3.67 -19.70 -11.09
CA ASP A 38 4.85 -20.46 -10.67
C ASP A 38 4.49 -21.85 -10.08
N GLY A 39 3.20 -22.23 -10.07
CA GLY A 39 2.73 -23.55 -9.65
C GLY A 39 2.26 -23.65 -8.19
N VAL A 40 2.12 -22.53 -7.49
CA VAL A 40 1.42 -22.50 -6.19
C VAL A 40 -0.07 -22.75 -6.43
N SER A 41 -0.71 -23.64 -5.66
CA SER A 41 -2.15 -23.89 -5.80
C SER A 41 -2.99 -22.83 -5.10
N GLU A 42 -4.22 -22.63 -5.57
CA GLU A 42 -5.16 -21.65 -4.97
C GLU A 42 -5.38 -21.89 -3.48
N GLU A 43 -5.42 -23.17 -3.06
CA GLU A 43 -5.63 -23.55 -1.64
C GLU A 43 -4.48 -23.11 -0.72
N GLN A 44 -3.31 -22.81 -1.29
CA GLN A 44 -2.16 -22.30 -0.54
C GLN A 44 -2.20 -20.78 -0.37
N VAL A 45 -3.17 -20.09 -0.97
CA VAL A 45 -3.23 -18.63 -1.00
C VAL A 45 -4.50 -18.16 -0.29
N GLN A 46 -4.32 -17.31 0.71
CA GLN A 46 -5.42 -16.58 1.34
C GLN A 46 -5.22 -15.09 1.10
N ASP A 47 -6.21 -14.43 0.51
CA ASP A 47 -6.15 -13.03 0.11
C ASP A 47 -7.38 -12.30 0.68
N LEU A 48 -7.16 -11.45 1.69
CA LEU A 48 -8.19 -10.73 2.42
C LEU A 48 -7.94 -9.22 2.34
N ASN A 49 -8.88 -8.51 1.74
CA ASN A 49 -8.92 -7.04 1.74
C ASN A 49 -9.91 -6.56 2.79
N PHE A 50 -9.44 -5.89 3.82
CA PHE A 50 -10.27 -5.43 4.94
C PHE A 50 -11.06 -4.15 4.67
N GLU A 51 -10.93 -3.53 3.48
CA GLU A 51 -11.86 -2.50 3.01
C GLU A 51 -13.11 -3.12 2.34
N ASP A 52 -13.12 -4.44 2.07
CA ASP A 52 -14.24 -5.16 1.49
C ASP A 52 -15.22 -5.60 2.58
N LEU A 53 -16.51 -5.28 2.39
CA LEU A 53 -17.58 -5.64 3.33
C LEU A 53 -17.76 -7.17 3.48
N ASP A 54 -17.42 -7.94 2.46
CA ASP A 54 -17.47 -9.41 2.56
C ASP A 54 -16.48 -9.95 3.62
N ASN A 55 -15.45 -9.15 3.93
CA ASN A 55 -14.45 -9.45 4.95
C ASN A 55 -14.73 -8.77 6.31
N GLU A 56 -15.85 -8.05 6.47
CA GLU A 56 -16.22 -7.37 7.71
C GLU A 56 -16.16 -8.28 8.96
N PRO A 57 -16.62 -9.57 8.91
CA PRO A 57 -16.50 -10.46 10.07
C PRO A 57 -15.07 -10.68 10.55
N PHE A 58 -14.08 -10.54 9.67
CA PHE A 58 -12.66 -10.74 9.96
C PHE A 58 -11.98 -9.49 10.55
N LEU A 59 -12.69 -8.39 10.77
CA LEU A 59 -12.18 -7.24 11.51
C LEU A 59 -11.95 -7.57 12.99
N ASP A 60 -12.64 -8.59 13.53
CA ASP A 60 -12.29 -9.20 14.81
C ASP A 60 -11.05 -10.10 14.65
N TYR A 61 -9.98 -9.76 15.35
CA TYR A 61 -8.70 -10.48 15.23
C TYR A 61 -8.77 -11.97 15.62
N LYS A 62 -9.71 -12.37 16.49
CA LYS A 62 -9.87 -13.77 16.90
C LYS A 62 -10.55 -14.57 15.80
N ILE A 63 -11.58 -13.97 15.17
CA ILE A 63 -12.29 -14.58 14.04
C ILE A 63 -11.35 -14.71 12.86
N LEU A 64 -10.57 -13.63 12.55
CA LEU A 64 -9.55 -13.67 11.51
C LEU A 64 -8.53 -14.80 11.74
N TYR A 65 -7.98 -14.88 12.96
CA TYR A 65 -7.00 -15.92 13.29
C TYR A 65 -7.57 -17.33 13.13
N ALA A 66 -8.78 -17.56 13.62
CA ALA A 66 -9.46 -18.85 13.50
C ALA A 66 -9.71 -19.22 12.04
N HIS A 67 -10.22 -18.28 11.23
CA HIS A 67 -10.44 -18.46 9.81
C HIS A 67 -9.14 -18.84 9.07
N VAL A 68 -8.09 -18.07 9.25
CA VAL A 68 -6.79 -18.35 8.60
C VAL A 68 -6.25 -19.70 8.99
N LYS A 69 -6.30 -20.07 10.28
CA LYS A 69 -5.83 -21.36 10.78
C LYS A 69 -6.58 -22.56 10.20
N GLN A 70 -7.91 -22.44 10.04
CA GLN A 70 -8.75 -23.51 9.49
C GLN A 70 -8.48 -23.75 7.99
N ASN A 71 -8.03 -22.70 7.28
CA ASN A 71 -7.82 -22.75 5.84
C ASN A 71 -6.32 -22.88 5.46
N LEU A 72 -5.44 -23.18 6.42
CA LEU A 72 -4.06 -23.49 6.08
C LEU A 72 -3.94 -24.83 5.39
N TYR A 73 -3.28 -24.86 4.25
CA TYR A 73 -2.95 -26.10 3.54
C TYR A 73 -1.84 -26.82 4.32
N PRO A 74 -2.07 -28.06 4.73
CA PRO A 74 -1.06 -28.82 5.46
C PRO A 74 0.14 -29.15 4.54
N ASP A 75 1.32 -29.26 5.14
CA ASP A 75 2.56 -29.73 4.51
C ASP A 75 3.08 -28.91 3.31
N LYS A 76 2.49 -27.74 3.03
CA LYS A 76 2.98 -26.80 2.00
C LYS A 76 3.06 -25.38 2.55
N MET A 77 3.84 -24.53 1.87
CA MET A 77 3.90 -23.10 2.15
C MET A 77 2.54 -22.45 1.86
N ASN A 78 2.04 -21.68 2.80
CA ASN A 78 0.84 -20.88 2.66
C ASN A 78 1.23 -19.41 2.50
N TYR A 79 0.61 -18.74 1.55
CA TYR A 79 0.85 -17.31 1.25
C TYR A 79 -0.35 -16.50 1.70
N LEU A 80 -0.14 -15.67 2.72
CA LEU A 80 -1.20 -14.87 3.33
C LEU A 80 -1.06 -13.41 2.90
N PHE A 81 -2.07 -12.90 2.21
CA PHE A 81 -2.15 -11.51 1.76
C PHE A 81 -3.23 -10.80 2.57
N PHE A 82 -2.82 -9.78 3.32
CA PHE A 82 -3.69 -8.95 4.15
C PHE A 82 -3.61 -7.50 3.69
N ASP A 83 -4.60 -7.07 2.92
CA ASP A 83 -4.66 -5.69 2.39
C ASP A 83 -5.40 -4.78 3.38
N GLU A 84 -4.81 -3.60 3.67
CA GLU A 84 -5.28 -2.61 4.66
C GLU A 84 -5.48 -3.23 6.08
N ILE A 85 -4.48 -4.02 6.54
CA ILE A 85 -4.50 -4.80 7.79
C ILE A 85 -4.81 -3.95 9.04
N GLN A 86 -4.52 -2.64 9.03
CA GLN A 86 -4.82 -1.75 10.15
C GLN A 86 -6.32 -1.58 10.44
N MET A 87 -7.19 -2.04 9.54
CA MET A 87 -8.64 -2.08 9.79
C MET A 87 -9.00 -3.14 10.85
N VAL A 88 -8.18 -4.17 11.01
CA VAL A 88 -8.36 -5.23 12.00
C VAL A 88 -7.85 -4.76 13.36
N GLU A 89 -8.72 -4.78 14.35
CA GLU A 89 -8.31 -4.42 15.72
C GLU A 89 -7.30 -5.44 16.27
N ASN A 90 -6.23 -4.97 16.89
CA ASN A 90 -5.16 -5.82 17.42
C ASN A 90 -4.54 -6.79 16.38
N PHE A 91 -4.48 -6.41 15.10
CA PHE A 91 -3.94 -7.24 14.01
C PHE A 91 -2.54 -7.82 14.30
N GLN A 92 -1.72 -7.07 15.05
CA GLN A 92 -0.36 -7.52 15.42
C GLN A 92 -0.37 -8.88 16.14
N LYS A 93 -1.40 -9.17 16.96
CA LYS A 93 -1.52 -10.46 17.64
C LYS A 93 -1.74 -11.61 16.66
N VAL A 94 -2.50 -11.34 15.58
CA VAL A 94 -2.72 -12.32 14.51
C VAL A 94 -1.42 -12.56 13.76
N ILE A 95 -0.78 -11.49 13.31
CA ILE A 95 0.46 -11.55 12.53
C ILE A 95 1.56 -12.26 13.32
N ASP A 96 1.78 -11.89 14.59
CA ASP A 96 2.77 -12.53 15.45
C ASP A 96 2.48 -14.03 15.65
N SER A 97 1.21 -14.39 15.87
CA SER A 97 0.82 -15.79 16.07
C SER A 97 0.99 -16.62 14.78
N LEU A 98 0.62 -16.07 13.63
CA LEU A 98 0.81 -16.73 12.34
C LEU A 98 2.29 -16.82 11.96
N PHE A 99 3.08 -15.82 12.32
CA PHE A 99 4.53 -15.83 12.08
C PHE A 99 5.26 -16.96 12.81
N LEU A 100 4.70 -17.52 13.89
CA LEU A 100 5.30 -18.69 14.58
C LEU A 100 5.21 -19.98 13.75
N LEU A 101 4.34 -20.04 12.76
CA LEU A 101 4.16 -21.20 11.89
C LEU A 101 5.25 -21.23 10.82
N ASP A 102 5.88 -22.38 10.59
CA ASP A 102 6.99 -22.49 9.64
C ASP A 102 6.56 -22.55 8.17
N ASN A 103 5.32 -22.94 7.92
CA ASN A 103 4.74 -23.06 6.59
C ASN A 103 3.85 -21.86 6.19
N VAL A 104 4.16 -20.68 6.69
CA VAL A 104 3.40 -19.45 6.40
C VAL A 104 4.31 -18.32 5.94
N ASP A 105 3.96 -17.69 4.83
CA ASP A 105 4.60 -16.52 4.26
C ASP A 105 3.61 -15.33 4.23
N ILE A 106 3.92 -14.25 4.95
CA ILE A 106 2.97 -13.17 5.27
C ILE A 106 3.31 -11.89 4.51
N TYR A 107 2.31 -11.37 3.81
CA TYR A 107 2.33 -10.11 3.08
C TYR A 107 1.22 -9.21 3.59
N VAL A 108 1.57 -8.04 4.08
CA VAL A 108 0.59 -7.07 4.59
C VAL A 108 0.73 -5.73 3.88
N THR A 109 -0.39 -5.06 3.66
CA THR A 109 -0.37 -3.65 3.30
C THR A 109 -1.06 -2.81 4.35
N GLY A 110 -0.79 -1.53 4.27
CA GLY A 110 -1.53 -0.50 5.00
C GLY A 110 -1.12 0.89 4.56
N SER A 111 -1.91 1.88 4.91
CA SER A 111 -1.55 3.26 4.60
C SER A 111 -0.32 3.70 5.41
N ASN A 112 0.55 4.51 4.79
CA ASN A 112 1.76 5.06 5.43
C ASN A 112 1.48 5.68 6.80
N ALA A 113 0.29 6.25 6.94
CA ALA A 113 -0.09 6.91 8.17
C ALA A 113 -0.10 5.95 9.38
N TYR A 114 -0.47 4.70 9.20
CA TYR A 114 -0.55 3.71 10.27
C TYR A 114 0.71 2.84 10.38
N LEU A 115 1.35 2.55 9.25
CA LEU A 115 2.45 1.60 9.20
C LEU A 115 3.86 2.25 9.36
N LEU A 116 4.00 3.57 9.16
CA LEU A 116 5.30 4.27 9.25
C LEU A 116 5.58 4.95 10.61
N SER A 117 4.66 4.93 11.56
CA SER A 117 4.79 5.69 12.81
C SER A 117 5.73 5.09 13.87
N GLY A 118 6.60 4.20 13.50
CA GLY A 118 7.41 3.46 14.48
C GLY A 118 6.61 2.42 15.27
N GLU A 119 5.29 2.46 15.18
CA GLU A 119 4.40 1.52 15.86
C GLU A 119 4.56 0.11 15.29
N ILE A 120 4.71 -0.06 13.98
CA ILE A 120 5.05 -1.38 13.41
C ILE A 120 6.42 -1.85 13.86
N ALA A 121 7.40 -0.96 13.92
CA ALA A 121 8.73 -1.35 14.41
C ALA A 121 8.67 -1.88 15.84
N THR A 122 7.83 -1.29 16.68
CA THR A 122 7.59 -1.74 18.05
C THR A 122 6.63 -2.93 18.13
N LEU A 123 5.61 -2.99 17.28
CA LEU A 123 4.59 -4.03 17.28
C LEU A 123 5.07 -5.36 16.68
N LEU A 124 5.82 -5.33 15.58
CA LEU A 124 6.34 -6.54 14.92
C LEU A 124 7.79 -6.88 15.28
N THR A 125 8.35 -6.20 16.30
CA THR A 125 9.63 -6.54 16.97
C THR A 125 10.79 -6.95 16.03
N GLY A 126 11.01 -6.21 14.93
CA GLY A 126 12.13 -6.45 14.00
C GLY A 126 11.99 -7.69 13.10
N ARG A 127 10.81 -8.30 13.02
CA ARG A 127 10.53 -9.52 12.22
C ARG A 127 10.00 -9.21 10.82
N TYR A 128 10.08 -7.97 10.37
CA TYR A 128 9.54 -7.54 9.08
C TYR A 128 10.58 -6.86 8.21
N ILE A 129 10.29 -6.81 6.92
CA ILE A 129 10.92 -5.93 5.97
C ILE A 129 9.89 -4.95 5.43
N GLU A 130 10.31 -3.71 5.24
CA GLU A 130 9.45 -2.70 4.60
C GLU A 130 9.76 -2.61 3.10
N ILE A 131 8.72 -2.69 2.29
CA ILE A 131 8.75 -2.48 0.84
C ILE A 131 7.97 -1.19 0.55
N LYS A 132 8.71 -0.09 0.40
CA LYS A 132 8.11 1.21 0.08
C LYS A 132 7.67 1.28 -1.36
N LEU A 133 6.39 1.54 -1.57
CA LEU A 133 5.83 1.79 -2.88
C LEU A 133 5.53 3.30 -3.03
N PHE A 134 6.09 3.87 -4.08
CA PHE A 134 5.83 5.25 -4.49
C PHE A 134 4.89 5.27 -5.70
N PRO A 135 4.23 6.39 -5.99
CA PRO A 135 3.67 6.62 -7.32
C PRO A 135 4.73 6.39 -8.41
N PHE A 136 4.32 6.25 -9.65
CA PHE A 136 5.23 5.89 -10.73
C PHE A 136 6.47 6.78 -10.81
N SER A 137 7.64 6.17 -10.90
CA SER A 137 8.84 6.86 -11.42
C SER A 137 8.61 7.28 -12.87
N PHE A 138 9.37 8.23 -13.37
CA PHE A 138 9.28 8.61 -14.79
C PHE A 138 9.49 7.42 -15.73
N ARG A 139 10.37 6.49 -15.37
CA ARG A 139 10.60 5.26 -16.15
C ARG A 139 9.35 4.38 -16.22
N GLU A 140 8.65 4.19 -15.12
CA GLU A 140 7.40 3.42 -15.06
C GLU A 140 6.26 4.16 -15.77
N PHE A 141 6.17 5.49 -15.59
CA PHE A 141 5.22 6.32 -16.32
C PHE A 141 5.41 6.20 -17.83
N MET A 142 6.64 6.22 -18.33
CA MET A 142 6.95 6.00 -19.76
C MET A 142 6.40 4.68 -20.28
N GLN A 143 6.39 3.61 -19.48
CA GLN A 143 5.85 2.30 -19.89
C GLN A 143 4.33 2.29 -20.07
N THR A 144 3.63 3.26 -19.46
CA THR A 144 2.17 3.43 -19.62
C THR A 144 1.79 4.26 -20.85
N GLN A 145 2.76 4.90 -21.49
CA GLN A 145 2.52 5.79 -22.62
C GLN A 145 2.47 5.00 -23.95
N PRO A 146 1.72 5.49 -24.96
CA PRO A 146 1.78 4.93 -26.31
C PRO A 146 3.22 4.90 -26.84
N ALA A 147 3.56 3.86 -27.61
CA ALA A 147 4.93 3.63 -28.11
C ALA A 147 5.52 4.79 -28.93
N HIS A 148 4.66 5.61 -29.53
CA HIS A 148 5.08 6.78 -30.32
C HIS A 148 5.21 8.08 -29.51
N THR A 149 4.94 8.05 -28.21
CA THR A 149 5.06 9.25 -27.35
C THR A 149 6.53 9.61 -27.18
N SER A 150 6.89 10.85 -27.53
CA SER A 150 8.25 11.32 -27.31
C SER A 150 8.56 11.43 -25.81
N ARG A 151 9.83 11.20 -25.44
CA ARG A 151 10.27 11.30 -24.06
C ARG A 151 10.04 12.68 -23.46
N GLU A 152 10.18 13.72 -24.25
CA GLU A 152 9.96 15.11 -23.82
C GLU A 152 8.49 15.39 -23.53
N LEU A 153 7.59 14.92 -24.38
CA LEU A 153 6.15 15.05 -24.14
C LEU A 153 5.72 14.30 -22.90
N ALA A 154 6.15 13.05 -22.75
CA ALA A 154 5.86 12.25 -21.58
C ALA A 154 6.43 12.88 -20.29
N TYR A 155 7.60 13.50 -20.36
CA TYR A 155 8.20 14.17 -19.21
C TYR A 155 7.42 15.41 -18.78
N ARG A 156 6.95 16.22 -19.75
CA ARG A 156 6.05 17.35 -19.46
C ARG A 156 4.77 16.88 -18.80
N GLN A 157 4.14 15.84 -19.33
CA GLN A 157 2.93 15.27 -18.75
C GLN A 157 3.18 14.74 -17.32
N TYR A 158 4.29 14.05 -17.10
CA TYR A 158 4.68 13.52 -15.80
C TYR A 158 4.82 14.62 -14.73
N ILE A 159 5.44 15.75 -15.08
CA ILE A 159 5.60 16.89 -14.17
C ILE A 159 4.27 17.60 -13.94
N GLU A 160 3.50 17.81 -15.00
CA GLU A 160 2.27 18.62 -14.96
C GLU A 160 1.09 17.86 -14.31
N LEU A 161 0.92 16.58 -14.65
CA LEU A 161 -0.23 15.79 -14.25
C LEU A 161 0.04 14.90 -13.03
N GLY A 162 1.32 14.74 -12.67
CA GLY A 162 1.74 13.86 -11.58
C GLY A 162 1.91 12.40 -11.99
N SER A 163 2.17 11.56 -11.00
CA SER A 163 2.68 10.20 -11.22
C SER A 163 1.82 9.10 -10.58
N PHE A 164 0.61 9.40 -10.14
CA PHE A 164 -0.28 8.37 -9.61
C PHE A 164 -0.68 7.36 -10.70
N PRO A 165 -0.77 6.07 -10.38
CA PRO A 165 -1.04 5.00 -11.36
C PRO A 165 -2.34 5.16 -12.16
N TYR A 166 -3.30 5.92 -11.67
CA TYR A 166 -4.55 6.19 -12.40
C TYR A 166 -4.43 7.32 -13.43
N ILE A 167 -3.44 8.22 -13.28
CA ILE A 167 -3.26 9.38 -14.17
C ILE A 167 -3.15 8.99 -15.66
N PRO A 168 -2.38 7.97 -16.06
CA PRO A 168 -2.29 7.58 -17.47
C PRO A 168 -3.64 7.24 -18.12
N GLN A 169 -4.63 6.80 -17.35
CA GLN A 169 -5.96 6.43 -17.86
C GLN A 169 -6.84 7.66 -18.14
N ILE A 170 -6.57 8.79 -17.48
CA ILE A 170 -7.38 10.02 -17.54
C ILE A 170 -6.59 11.22 -18.09
N CYS A 171 -5.33 11.05 -18.47
CA CYS A 171 -4.43 12.15 -18.86
C CYS A 171 -4.88 12.94 -20.10
N GLN A 172 -5.84 12.43 -20.86
CA GLN A 172 -6.46 13.12 -22.02
C GLN A 172 -7.33 14.29 -21.58
N ASP A 173 -7.89 14.26 -20.38
CA ASP A 173 -8.76 15.27 -19.81
C ASP A 173 -8.11 15.89 -18.56
N ARG A 174 -7.63 17.12 -18.70
CA ARG A 174 -6.96 17.86 -17.62
C ARG A 174 -7.91 18.22 -16.47
N GLU A 175 -9.18 18.38 -16.75
CA GLU A 175 -10.18 18.68 -15.72
C GLU A 175 -10.40 17.45 -14.84
N MET A 176 -10.59 16.27 -15.45
CA MET A 176 -10.67 14.99 -14.73
C MET A 176 -9.41 14.73 -13.87
N VAL A 177 -8.22 15.01 -14.39
CA VAL A 177 -6.98 14.87 -13.62
C VAL A 177 -6.97 15.79 -12.40
N ARG A 178 -7.38 17.05 -12.58
CA ARG A 178 -7.43 18.03 -11.48
C ARG A 178 -8.43 17.62 -10.40
N GLU A 179 -9.61 17.19 -10.79
CA GLU A 179 -10.65 16.70 -9.87
C GLU A 179 -10.17 15.48 -9.11
N TYR A 180 -9.57 14.50 -9.80
CA TYR A 180 -9.00 13.30 -9.18
C TYR A 180 -7.92 13.64 -8.14
N LEU A 181 -6.96 14.49 -8.50
CA LEU A 181 -5.87 14.89 -7.62
C LEU A 181 -6.37 15.71 -6.42
N SER A 182 -7.37 16.57 -6.63
CA SER A 182 -8.00 17.34 -5.55
C SER A 182 -8.72 16.42 -4.56
N GLY A 183 -9.50 15.46 -5.06
CA GLY A 183 -10.15 14.44 -4.22
C GLY A 183 -9.15 13.58 -3.44
N LEU A 184 -8.06 13.18 -4.09
CA LEU A 184 -6.99 12.41 -3.47
C LEU A 184 -6.26 13.23 -2.38
N TYR A 185 -5.90 14.48 -2.68
CA TYR A 185 -5.30 15.39 -1.71
C TYR A 185 -6.17 15.57 -0.46
N ASN A 186 -7.45 15.85 -0.66
CA ASN A 186 -8.38 16.00 0.46
C ASN A 186 -8.48 14.70 1.28
N THR A 187 -8.50 13.55 0.64
CA THR A 187 -8.54 12.25 1.34
C THR A 187 -7.29 12.03 2.17
N ILE A 188 -6.10 12.25 1.61
CA ILE A 188 -4.83 12.09 2.32
C ILE A 188 -4.71 13.09 3.48
N VAL A 189 -4.98 14.38 3.22
CA VAL A 189 -4.86 15.43 4.25
C VAL A 189 -5.91 15.22 5.34
N LEU A 190 -7.18 15.02 4.99
CA LEU A 190 -8.27 14.97 5.97
C LEU A 190 -8.34 13.63 6.69
N LYS A 191 -8.27 12.50 5.98
CA LYS A 191 -8.35 11.19 6.64
C LYS A 191 -7.03 10.77 7.27
N ASP A 192 -5.94 10.84 6.51
CA ASP A 192 -4.70 10.22 6.96
C ASP A 192 -3.89 11.14 7.93
N VAL A 193 -3.94 12.45 7.76
CA VAL A 193 -3.17 13.39 8.61
C VAL A 193 -4.03 13.95 9.75
N VAL A 194 -5.17 14.56 9.40
CA VAL A 194 -6.02 15.25 10.39
C VAL A 194 -6.56 14.27 11.43
N SER A 195 -7.19 13.18 10.98
CA SER A 195 -7.80 12.19 11.87
C SER A 195 -6.74 11.56 12.79
N ARG A 196 -5.58 11.19 12.25
CA ARG A 196 -4.52 10.55 13.01
C ARG A 196 -3.86 11.47 14.03
N LYS A 197 -3.51 12.68 13.60
CA LYS A 197 -2.82 13.65 14.48
C LYS A 197 -3.77 14.45 15.35
N LYS A 198 -5.10 14.17 15.27
CA LYS A 198 -6.15 14.89 15.99
C LYS A 198 -6.02 16.40 15.79
N ILE A 199 -5.72 16.82 14.55
CA ILE A 199 -5.56 18.23 14.22
C ILE A 199 -6.94 18.89 14.20
N THR A 200 -7.13 19.90 15.03
CA THR A 200 -8.40 20.64 15.14
C THR A 200 -8.50 21.76 14.11
N ASP A 201 -7.37 22.38 13.74
CA ASP A 201 -7.34 23.46 12.76
C ASP A 201 -6.87 22.94 11.39
N VAL A 202 -7.84 22.52 10.59
CA VAL A 202 -7.61 22.01 9.23
C VAL A 202 -7.17 23.14 8.28
N MET A 203 -7.64 24.36 8.47
CA MET A 203 -7.27 25.50 7.63
C MET A 203 -5.81 25.89 7.83
N MET A 204 -5.34 25.87 9.07
CA MET A 204 -3.92 26.07 9.36
C MET A 204 -3.06 25.00 8.73
N LEU A 205 -3.45 23.71 8.82
CA LEU A 205 -2.73 22.62 8.16
C LEU A 205 -2.64 22.84 6.64
N GLN A 206 -3.74 23.21 5.99
CA GLN A 206 -3.74 23.49 4.55
C GLN A 206 -2.84 24.66 4.19
N SER A 207 -2.80 25.70 5.02
CA SER A 207 -1.91 26.85 4.82
C SER A 207 -0.43 26.45 4.94
N VAL A 208 -0.10 25.59 5.91
CA VAL A 208 1.25 25.04 6.06
C VAL A 208 1.63 24.18 4.83
N VAL A 209 0.74 23.33 4.36
CA VAL A 209 1.02 22.50 3.17
C VAL A 209 1.25 23.36 1.93
N ARG A 210 0.45 24.43 1.72
CA ARG A 210 0.65 25.37 0.63
C ARG A 210 1.99 26.09 0.76
N PHE A 211 2.30 26.61 1.95
CA PHE A 211 3.59 27.25 2.21
C PHE A 211 4.76 26.33 1.88
N LEU A 212 4.71 25.06 2.29
CA LEU A 212 5.75 24.08 1.98
C LEU A 212 5.86 23.83 0.48
N ALA A 213 4.73 23.72 -0.22
CA ALA A 213 4.71 23.53 -1.67
C ALA A 213 5.31 24.72 -2.43
N ASP A 214 4.97 25.95 -2.03
CA ASP A 214 5.48 27.19 -2.65
C ASP A 214 6.97 27.39 -2.39
N ASN A 215 7.53 26.76 -1.35
CA ASN A 215 8.94 26.88 -0.95
C ASN A 215 9.77 25.62 -1.26
N ILE A 216 9.31 24.74 -2.15
CA ILE A 216 10.11 23.58 -2.57
C ILE A 216 11.43 24.07 -3.23
N GLY A 217 12.56 23.62 -2.66
CA GLY A 217 13.89 24.03 -3.12
C GLY A 217 14.45 25.28 -2.45
N ASN A 218 13.69 25.98 -1.62
CA ASN A 218 14.15 27.10 -0.82
C ASN A 218 14.53 26.65 0.61
N ILE A 219 15.42 27.42 1.24
CA ILE A 219 15.74 27.21 2.67
C ILE A 219 14.56 27.75 3.48
N SER A 220 13.81 26.86 4.14
CA SER A 220 12.78 27.26 5.09
C SER A 220 13.34 27.17 6.50
N VAL A 221 13.38 28.31 7.19
CA VAL A 221 13.70 28.35 8.63
C VAL A 221 12.36 28.26 9.36
N ILE A 222 12.13 27.19 10.10
CA ILE A 222 10.97 26.98 10.98
C ILE A 222 11.38 27.30 12.42
#